data_3b988a7c11395720921620aa82578c05
#
_entry.id   3b988a7c11395720921620aa82578c05
#
_cell.length_a   1.000
_cell.length_b   1.000
_cell.length_c   1.000
_cell.angle_alpha   90.00
_cell.angle_beta   90.00
_cell.angle_gamma   90.00
#
_symmetry.space_group_name_H-M   'P 1'
#
loop_
_entity.id
_entity.type
_entity.pdbx_description
1 polymer ?
#
loop_
_entity_poly.entity_id
_entity_poly.type
_entity_poly.pdbx_seq_one_letter_code
_entity_poly.pdbx_strand_id
1 'polypeptide(L)'
;MKIIFIRHGEPNYEIDSLTEKGWREAELLSKRTAKWNVTDFYCSPLGRAKDTASFTLKNADREAKILPWLREFDAPVIDPETGKRRIPWDFLPDVLDANRDLYDHDLWTQNPIMKTGNMDENYRVVTDGLD
;
A
#
# COMPACT_ATOMS: atom_id res chain seq x y z
N MET A 1 -14.85 9.11 -14.91
CA MET A 1 -14.33 9.09 -13.53
C MET A 1 -12.81 9.27 -13.57
N LYS A 2 -12.25 10.04 -12.63
CA LYS A 2 -10.79 10.20 -12.47
C LYS A 2 -10.43 9.76 -11.05
N ILE A 3 -9.46 8.84 -10.93
CA ILE A 3 -8.93 8.38 -9.65
C ILE A 3 -7.51 8.92 -9.50
N ILE A 4 -7.20 9.47 -8.34
CA ILE A 4 -5.88 10.00 -8.01
C ILE A 4 -5.35 9.23 -6.81
N PHE A 5 -4.26 8.51 -7.00
CA PHE A 5 -3.54 7.84 -5.93
C PHE A 5 -2.41 8.73 -5.43
N ILE A 6 -2.35 8.89 -4.12
CA ILE A 6 -1.30 9.65 -3.44
C ILE A 6 -0.61 8.71 -2.46
N ARG A 7 0.70 8.51 -2.67
CA ARG A 7 1.52 7.77 -1.73
C ARG A 7 1.84 8.65 -0.52
N HIS A 8 2.02 8.04 0.65
CA HIS A 8 2.44 8.75 1.86
C HIS A 8 3.77 9.51 1.66
N GLY A 9 3.96 10.60 2.39
CA GLY A 9 5.22 11.34 2.49
C GLY A 9 6.32 10.48 3.14
N GLU A 10 7.52 11.04 3.30
CA GLU A 10 8.64 10.30 3.90
C GLU A 10 8.25 9.76 5.27
N PRO A 11 8.24 8.40 5.46
CA PRO A 11 7.69 7.80 6.66
C PRO A 11 8.70 7.68 7.78
N ASN A 12 8.22 7.79 9.00
CA ASN A 12 8.86 7.26 10.19
C ASN A 12 8.14 5.96 10.56
N TYR A 13 8.72 4.83 10.22
CA TYR A 13 8.10 3.52 10.44
C TYR A 13 8.03 3.10 11.91
N GLU A 14 8.88 3.64 12.77
CA GLU A 14 8.89 3.31 14.21
C GLU A 14 7.60 3.74 14.91
N ILE A 15 7.03 4.86 14.48
CA ILE A 15 5.82 5.44 15.08
C ILE A 15 4.62 5.44 14.12
N ASP A 16 4.76 4.82 12.95
CA ASP A 16 3.77 4.84 11.85
C ASP A 16 3.25 6.26 11.55
N SER A 17 4.17 7.19 11.35
CA SER A 17 3.89 8.59 11.05
C SER A 17 4.85 9.11 9.96
N LEU A 18 5.09 10.41 9.90
CA LEU A 18 5.98 11.06 8.97
C LEU A 18 7.23 11.60 9.67
N THR A 19 8.35 11.66 8.93
CA THR A 19 9.52 12.44 9.34
C THR A 19 9.21 13.94 9.23
N GLU A 20 10.09 14.79 9.74
CA GLU A 20 10.00 16.24 9.56
C GLU A 20 9.89 16.63 8.08
N LYS A 21 10.64 15.95 7.22
CA LYS A 21 10.55 16.13 5.77
C LYS A 21 9.20 15.67 5.22
N GLY A 22 8.71 14.50 5.66
CA GLY A 22 7.40 13.99 5.26
C GLY A 22 6.24 14.93 5.63
N TRP A 23 6.30 15.59 6.77
CA TRP A 23 5.33 16.61 7.15
C TRP A 23 5.36 17.83 6.23
N ARG A 24 6.54 18.29 5.82
CA ARG A 24 6.67 19.36 4.81
C ARG A 24 6.13 18.94 3.45
N GLU A 25 6.37 17.70 3.04
CA GLU A 25 5.82 17.13 1.81
C GLU A 25 4.29 17.12 1.85
N ALA A 26 3.68 16.68 2.96
CA ALA A 26 2.23 16.67 3.16
C ALA A 26 1.62 18.10 3.11
N GLU A 27 2.30 19.09 3.68
CA GLU A 27 1.89 20.49 3.61
C GLU A 27 1.94 21.02 2.16
N LEU A 28 3.03 20.75 1.44
CA LEU A 28 3.16 21.15 0.04
C LEU A 28 2.11 20.48 -0.86
N LEU A 29 1.84 19.19 -0.62
CA LEU A 29 0.80 18.44 -1.30
C LEU A 29 -0.56 19.12 -1.12
N SER A 30 -0.89 19.55 0.09
CA SER A 30 -2.18 20.20 0.37
C SER A 30 -2.40 21.49 -0.42
N LYS A 31 -1.33 22.24 -0.67
CA LYS A 31 -1.38 23.46 -1.52
C LYS A 31 -1.66 23.12 -2.99
N ARG A 32 -1.20 21.96 -3.45
CA ARG A 32 -1.47 21.46 -4.80
C ARG A 32 -2.89 20.92 -4.92
N THR A 33 -3.30 20.09 -3.97
CA THR A 33 -4.62 19.45 -3.97
C THR A 33 -5.77 20.45 -3.78
N ALA A 34 -5.53 21.57 -3.12
CA ALA A 34 -6.50 22.65 -2.98
C ALA A 34 -7.02 23.21 -4.33
N LYS A 35 -6.29 22.97 -5.42
CA LYS A 35 -6.68 23.38 -6.78
C LYS A 35 -7.50 22.31 -7.51
N TRP A 36 -7.72 21.16 -6.90
CA TRP A 36 -8.42 20.05 -7.52
C TRP A 36 -9.89 20.00 -7.09
N ASN A 37 -10.75 19.70 -8.04
CA ASN A 37 -12.15 19.41 -7.73
C ASN A 37 -12.29 17.92 -7.41
N VAL A 38 -12.25 17.59 -6.11
CA VAL A 38 -12.35 16.21 -5.61
C VAL A 38 -13.67 16.04 -4.89
N THR A 39 -14.42 15.00 -5.25
CA THR A 39 -15.73 14.70 -4.67
C THR A 39 -15.60 13.80 -3.43
N ASP A 40 -14.75 12.80 -3.48
CA ASP A 40 -14.62 11.78 -2.44
C ASP A 40 -13.17 11.56 -2.05
N PHE A 41 -12.96 11.36 -0.75
CA PHE A 41 -11.65 11.10 -0.16
C PHE A 41 -11.66 9.74 0.53
N TYR A 42 -10.67 8.93 0.22
CA TYR A 42 -10.42 7.63 0.84
C TYR A 42 -9.00 7.59 1.39
N CYS A 43 -8.80 6.87 2.48
CA CYS A 43 -7.50 6.80 3.11
C CYS A 43 -7.24 5.40 3.70
N SER A 44 -5.98 5.01 3.68
CA SER A 44 -5.48 3.84 4.41
C SER A 44 -5.64 4.03 5.92
N PRO A 45 -5.83 2.95 6.70
CA PRO A 45 -5.85 3.02 8.16
C PRO A 45 -4.49 3.34 8.79
N LEU A 46 -3.38 3.24 8.03
CA LEU A 46 -2.03 3.46 8.54
C LEU A 46 -1.78 4.93 8.91
N GLY A 47 -1.06 5.17 10.01
CA GLY A 47 -0.80 6.50 10.55
C GLY A 47 -0.10 7.41 9.54
N ARG A 48 0.97 6.95 8.90
CA ARG A 48 1.69 7.71 7.86
C ARG A 48 0.81 8.15 6.69
N ALA A 49 -0.19 7.36 6.32
CA ALA A 49 -1.14 7.74 5.27
C ALA A 49 -2.13 8.81 5.76
N LYS A 50 -2.66 8.65 6.97
CA LYS A 50 -3.54 9.64 7.62
C LYS A 50 -2.85 10.99 7.80
N ASP A 51 -1.60 10.95 8.26
CA ASP A 51 -0.79 12.15 8.46
C ASP A 51 -0.51 12.87 7.13
N THR A 52 -0.22 12.12 6.08
CA THR A 52 -0.06 12.69 4.72
C THR A 52 -1.34 13.37 4.23
N ALA A 53 -2.51 12.79 4.50
CA ALA A 53 -3.79 13.33 4.09
C ALA A 53 -4.26 14.53 4.94
N SER A 54 -3.73 14.67 6.16
CA SER A 54 -4.27 15.57 7.18
C SER A 54 -4.41 17.03 6.73
N PHE A 55 -3.38 17.63 6.13
CA PHE A 55 -3.43 19.00 5.65
C PHE A 55 -4.39 19.16 4.46
N THR A 56 -4.41 18.18 3.55
CA THR A 56 -5.34 18.19 2.41
C THR A 56 -6.78 18.17 2.87
N LEU A 57 -7.12 17.27 3.79
CA LEU A 57 -8.48 17.14 4.33
C LEU A 57 -8.91 18.37 5.12
N LYS A 58 -8.01 18.91 5.95
CA LYS A 58 -8.24 20.14 6.70
C LYS A 58 -8.51 21.32 5.76
N ASN A 59 -7.72 21.49 4.71
CA ASN A 59 -7.89 22.59 3.75
C ASN A 59 -9.17 22.46 2.93
N ALA A 60 -9.63 21.24 2.68
CA ALA A 60 -10.86 20.95 1.96
C ALA A 60 -12.11 20.99 2.85
N ASP A 61 -11.95 21.09 4.17
CA ASP A 61 -13.02 20.91 5.17
C ASP A 61 -13.80 19.60 4.93
N ARG A 62 -13.05 18.50 4.78
CA ARG A 62 -13.55 17.17 4.44
C ARG A 62 -12.93 16.10 5.31
N GLU A 63 -13.62 14.98 5.41
CA GLU A 63 -13.13 13.74 6.01
C GLU A 63 -12.89 12.69 4.94
N ALA A 64 -11.95 11.77 5.19
CA ALA A 64 -11.71 10.62 4.34
C ALA A 64 -12.39 9.37 4.91
N LYS A 65 -13.00 8.58 4.03
CA LYS A 65 -13.45 7.24 4.39
C LYS A 65 -12.25 6.32 4.52
N ILE A 66 -12.08 5.73 5.70
CA ILE A 66 -11.01 4.78 5.94
C ILE A 66 -11.39 3.42 5.37
N LEU A 67 -10.54 2.92 4.47
CA LEU A 67 -10.72 1.61 3.86
C LEU A 67 -9.59 0.67 4.33
N PRO A 68 -9.89 -0.37 5.12
CA PRO A 68 -8.87 -1.27 5.68
C PRO A 68 -7.97 -1.94 4.64
N TRP A 69 -8.51 -2.25 3.47
CA TRP A 69 -7.79 -2.89 2.38
C TRP A 69 -6.83 -1.96 1.61
N LEU A 70 -6.89 -0.62 1.85
CA LEU A 70 -5.90 0.34 1.32
C LEU A 70 -4.58 0.37 2.10
N ARG A 71 -4.43 -0.48 3.12
CA ARG A 71 -3.13 -0.64 3.77
C ARG A 71 -2.11 -1.25 2.82
N GLU A 72 -0.82 -1.08 3.12
CA GLU A 72 0.22 -1.74 2.37
C GLU A 72 -0.01 -3.26 2.35
N PHE A 73 0.13 -3.86 1.18
CA PHE A 73 0.01 -5.30 0.98
C PHE A 73 1.32 -5.96 1.42
N ASP A 74 1.37 -6.41 2.65
CA ASP A 74 2.58 -6.89 3.33
C ASP A 74 2.57 -8.41 3.61
N ALA A 75 1.89 -9.20 2.78
CA ALA A 75 1.74 -10.63 2.98
C ALA A 75 3.09 -11.38 2.88
N PRO A 76 3.84 -11.56 4.00
CA PRO A 76 5.15 -12.21 3.94
C PRO A 76 4.98 -13.72 3.73
N VAL A 77 5.89 -14.27 2.93
CA VAL A 77 5.99 -15.69 2.61
C VAL A 77 7.31 -16.25 3.15
N ILE A 78 7.49 -17.56 3.08
CA ILE A 78 8.76 -18.20 3.40
C ILE A 78 9.69 -18.14 2.19
N ASP A 79 10.81 -17.45 2.34
CA ASP A 79 11.86 -17.39 1.35
C ASP A 79 12.48 -18.79 1.18
N PRO A 80 12.47 -19.36 -0.03
CA PRO A 80 12.97 -20.73 -0.26
C PRO A 80 14.49 -20.87 -0.06
N GLU A 81 15.25 -19.78 -0.17
CA GLU A 81 16.69 -19.80 0.01
C GLU A 81 17.11 -19.73 1.49
N THR A 82 16.40 -18.93 2.27
CA THR A 82 16.79 -18.62 3.65
C THR A 82 15.91 -19.29 4.71
N GLY A 83 14.71 -19.77 4.33
CA GLY A 83 13.70 -20.29 5.25
C GLY A 83 13.07 -19.23 6.15
N LYS A 84 13.37 -17.95 5.95
CA LYS A 84 12.85 -16.83 6.75
C LYS A 84 11.65 -16.19 6.07
N ARG A 85 10.82 -15.49 6.87
CA ARG A 85 9.73 -14.68 6.30
C ARG A 85 10.31 -13.49 5.55
N ARG A 86 9.81 -13.29 4.33
CA ARG A 86 10.20 -12.21 3.44
C ARG A 86 9.01 -11.74 2.61
N ILE A 87 9.00 -10.47 2.25
CA ILE A 87 8.02 -9.91 1.32
C ILE A 87 8.37 -10.37 -0.10
N PRO A 88 7.43 -10.93 -0.88
CA PRO A 88 7.74 -11.57 -2.16
C PRO A 88 8.43 -10.67 -3.19
N TRP A 89 8.10 -9.39 -3.21
CA TRP A 89 8.73 -8.43 -4.15
C TRP A 89 10.17 -8.04 -3.79
N ASP A 90 10.67 -8.52 -2.66
CA ASP A 90 12.08 -8.40 -2.29
C ASP A 90 12.92 -9.64 -2.66
N PHE A 91 12.32 -10.61 -3.36
CA PHE A 91 13.05 -11.79 -3.83
C PHE A 91 14.09 -11.41 -4.88
N LEU A 92 15.22 -12.15 -4.85
CA LEU A 92 16.23 -12.03 -5.87
C LEU A 92 15.71 -12.57 -7.22
N PRO A 93 16.26 -12.08 -8.34
CA PRO A 93 15.82 -12.50 -9.67
C PRO A 93 15.84 -14.01 -9.88
N ASP A 94 16.83 -14.70 -9.32
CA ASP A 94 16.98 -16.16 -9.46
C ASP A 94 15.78 -16.93 -8.90
N VAL A 95 15.20 -16.46 -7.78
CA VAL A 95 13.99 -17.06 -7.20
C VAL A 95 12.79 -16.85 -8.12
N LEU A 96 12.66 -15.66 -8.68
CA LEU A 96 11.57 -15.31 -9.59
C LEU A 96 11.70 -16.08 -10.91
N ASP A 97 12.90 -16.20 -11.44
CA ASP A 97 13.16 -16.92 -12.69
C ASP A 97 12.96 -18.44 -12.56
N ALA A 98 13.22 -19.01 -11.39
CA ALA A 98 12.93 -20.40 -11.08
C ALA A 98 11.44 -20.70 -10.90
N ASN A 99 10.60 -19.67 -10.68
CA ASN A 99 9.18 -19.79 -10.40
C ASN A 99 8.36 -18.98 -11.40
N ARG A 100 8.35 -19.40 -12.66
CA ARG A 100 7.72 -18.67 -13.77
C ARG A 100 6.21 -18.47 -13.63
N ASP A 101 5.51 -19.31 -12.90
CA ASP A 101 4.11 -19.18 -12.53
C ASP A 101 3.81 -17.93 -11.69
N LEU A 102 4.83 -17.33 -11.05
CA LEU A 102 4.69 -16.05 -10.36
C LEU A 102 4.39 -14.87 -11.31
N TYR A 103 4.68 -15.02 -12.59
CA TYR A 103 4.36 -14.03 -13.62
C TYR A 103 3.00 -14.25 -14.28
N ASP A 104 2.32 -15.34 -13.97
CA ASP A 104 1.00 -15.67 -14.51
C ASP A 104 -0.10 -15.11 -13.60
N HIS A 105 -1.01 -14.34 -14.17
CA HIS A 105 -2.10 -13.67 -13.45
C HIS A 105 -2.99 -14.65 -12.66
N ASP A 106 -3.21 -15.85 -13.16
CA ASP A 106 -4.15 -16.81 -12.56
C ASP A 106 -3.43 -17.82 -11.64
N LEU A 107 -2.12 -18.00 -11.82
CA LEU A 107 -1.35 -19.04 -11.14
C LEU A 107 -0.49 -18.54 -9.98
N TRP A 108 -0.12 -17.25 -9.96
CA TRP A 108 0.87 -16.73 -9.01
C TRP A 108 0.51 -16.96 -7.53
N THR A 109 -0.75 -16.84 -7.15
CA THR A 109 -1.19 -17.09 -5.77
C THR A 109 -1.18 -18.57 -5.41
N GLN A 110 -1.17 -19.47 -6.41
CA GLN A 110 -1.17 -20.90 -6.23
C GLN A 110 0.25 -21.49 -6.11
N ASN A 111 1.28 -20.69 -6.42
CA ASN A 111 2.67 -21.10 -6.22
C ASN A 111 2.92 -21.53 -4.77
N PRO A 112 3.67 -22.64 -4.55
CA PRO A 112 3.94 -23.14 -3.20
C PRO A 112 4.55 -22.12 -2.24
N ILE A 113 5.41 -21.21 -2.73
CA ILE A 113 6.01 -20.15 -1.93
C ILE A 113 4.92 -19.17 -1.47
N MET A 114 4.05 -18.76 -2.37
CA MET A 114 2.96 -17.82 -2.08
C MET A 114 1.94 -18.39 -1.09
N LYS A 115 1.69 -19.70 -1.14
CA LYS A 115 0.82 -20.38 -0.18
C LYS A 115 1.35 -20.34 1.25
N THR A 116 2.64 -20.22 1.47
CA THR A 116 3.22 -20.09 2.82
C THR A 116 2.79 -18.82 3.55
N GLY A 117 2.32 -17.82 2.82
CA GLY A 117 1.81 -16.54 3.34
C GLY A 117 0.31 -16.33 3.14
N ASN A 118 -0.45 -17.38 2.81
CA ASN A 118 -1.89 -17.28 2.50
C ASN A 118 -2.20 -16.21 1.45
N MET A 119 -1.38 -16.16 0.40
CA MET A 119 -1.40 -15.07 -0.57
C MET A 119 -2.76 -14.95 -1.28
N ASP A 120 -3.42 -16.05 -1.59
CA ASP A 120 -4.73 -16.06 -2.22
C ASP A 120 -5.78 -15.33 -1.37
N GLU A 121 -5.85 -15.61 -0.07
CA GLU A 121 -6.79 -14.96 0.85
C GLU A 121 -6.46 -13.47 1.02
N ASN A 122 -5.19 -13.12 1.19
CA ASN A 122 -4.75 -11.73 1.33
C ASN A 122 -5.04 -10.92 0.06
N TYR A 123 -4.85 -11.54 -1.11
CA TYR A 123 -5.15 -10.88 -2.39
C TYR A 123 -6.65 -10.64 -2.56
N ARG A 124 -7.50 -11.58 -2.16
CA ARG A 124 -8.97 -11.42 -2.21
C ARG A 124 -9.46 -10.26 -1.36
N VAL A 125 -8.85 -9.99 -0.20
CA VAL A 125 -9.21 -8.82 0.61
C VAL A 125 -9.09 -7.52 -0.19
N VAL A 126 -8.08 -7.42 -1.05
CA VAL A 126 -7.87 -6.24 -1.90
C VAL A 126 -8.84 -6.23 -3.07
N THR A 127 -8.99 -7.34 -3.78
CA THR A 127 -9.88 -7.42 -4.95
C THR A 127 -11.34 -7.22 -4.58
N ASP A 128 -11.81 -7.85 -3.50
CA ASP A 128 -13.18 -7.69 -3.01
C ASP A 128 -13.44 -6.26 -2.49
N GLY A 129 -12.39 -5.60 -2.00
CA GLY A 129 -12.48 -4.19 -1.57
C GLY A 129 -12.58 -3.21 -2.73
N LEU A 130 -12.10 -3.60 -3.93
CA LEU A 130 -12.18 -2.79 -5.14
C LEU A 130 -13.55 -2.88 -5.83
N ASP A 131 -14.25 -4.00 -5.67
CA ASP A 131 -15.59 -4.25 -6.22
C ASP A 131 -16.69 -3.57 -5.39
#